data_d7819cfc6a09bcf10b485e065da5b427
#
_entry.id   d7819cfc6a09bcf10b485e065da5b427
#
_cell.length_a   1.000
_cell.length_b   1.000
_cell.length_c   1.000
_cell.angle_alpha   90.00
_cell.angle_beta   90.00
_cell.angle_gamma   90.00
#
_symmetry.space_group_name_H-M   'P 1'
#
loop_
_entity.id
_entity.type
_entity.pdbx_description
1 polymer ?
#
loop_
_entity_poly.entity_id
_entity_poly.type
_entity_poly.pdbx_seq_one_letter_code
_entity_poly.pdbx_strand_id
1 'polypeptide(L)'
;MSTHEHLIETYRRNAKHYDVTSRFYPVPGYPQRSQRLRAVQALGLRPGDTVVDIACGTGLNFSLIEQAVGRDGRIVGVDLTDAMLAQARHRIETTGWSNVSLVQADAAEFDFPTEVDAILSTYAMSQVPECGDVIAHGAAALSRGGRWVVLDLKAPDNVPRWLAQPGVALVRPFASIDEWIGRRPWETIRAAMEDALTDLSWSELCFGTAFLAAGSRGAETVDEAQLELPLSSG
;
A
#
# COMPACT_ATOMS: atom_id res chain seq x y z
N MET A 1 -5.55 -11.41 24.54
CA MET A 1 -5.13 -10.37 23.61
C MET A 1 -5.59 -10.79 22.23
N SER A 2 -6.29 -9.94 21.53
CA SER A 2 -6.65 -10.18 20.14
C SER A 2 -5.39 -10.14 19.26
N THR A 3 -5.42 -10.74 18.07
CA THR A 3 -4.32 -10.68 17.09
C THR A 3 -3.94 -9.22 16.79
N HIS A 4 -4.92 -8.34 16.77
CA HIS A 4 -4.78 -6.89 16.56
C HIS A 4 -3.99 -6.19 17.69
N GLU A 5 -4.32 -6.47 18.96
CA GLU A 5 -3.61 -5.90 20.11
C GLU A 5 -2.14 -6.35 20.16
N HIS A 6 -1.86 -7.59 19.81
CA HIS A 6 -0.51 -8.11 19.75
C HIS A 6 0.32 -7.42 18.65
N LEU A 7 -0.29 -7.16 17.50
CA LEU A 7 0.33 -6.46 16.37
C LEU A 7 0.71 -5.02 16.77
N ILE A 8 -0.24 -4.27 17.34
CA ILE A 8 -0.04 -2.89 17.80
C ILE A 8 1.11 -2.82 18.81
N GLU A 9 1.13 -3.70 19.82
CA GLU A 9 2.18 -3.70 20.86
C GLU A 9 3.55 -4.03 20.29
N THR A 10 3.63 -4.93 19.32
CA THR A 10 4.87 -5.29 18.62
C THR A 10 5.42 -4.11 17.83
N TYR A 11 4.58 -3.40 17.08
CA TYR A 11 5.00 -2.21 16.33
C TYR A 11 5.35 -1.04 17.26
N ARG A 12 4.61 -0.83 18.37
CA ARG A 12 4.95 0.17 19.39
C ARG A 12 6.36 -0.02 19.94
N ARG A 13 6.71 -1.25 20.30
CA ARG A 13 8.02 -1.58 20.85
C ARG A 13 9.15 -1.34 19.87
N ASN A 14 8.91 -1.57 18.58
CA ASN A 14 9.92 -1.53 17.54
C ASN A 14 9.98 -0.20 16.77
N ALA A 15 9.02 0.71 16.94
CA ALA A 15 8.87 1.93 16.14
C ALA A 15 10.14 2.78 16.06
N LYS A 16 10.84 2.98 17.19
CA LYS A 16 12.07 3.82 17.26
C LYS A 16 13.23 3.25 16.43
N HIS A 17 13.27 1.95 16.24
CA HIS A 17 14.34 1.27 15.51
C HIS A 17 13.88 0.76 14.15
N TYR A 18 12.60 0.98 13.81
CA TYR A 18 11.98 0.42 12.60
C TYR A 18 12.72 0.85 11.34
N ASP A 19 13.08 2.12 11.19
CA ASP A 19 13.81 2.62 10.03
C ASP A 19 15.18 1.99 9.85
N VAL A 20 15.85 1.64 10.96
CA VAL A 20 17.14 0.96 10.95
C VAL A 20 16.94 -0.53 10.67
N THR A 21 16.00 -1.16 11.39
CA THR A 21 15.72 -2.59 11.21
C THR A 21 15.11 -2.90 9.85
N SER A 22 14.26 -2.01 9.30
CA SER A 22 13.68 -2.19 7.98
C SER A 22 14.73 -2.16 6.85
N ARG A 23 15.86 -1.47 7.04
CA ARG A 23 16.99 -1.50 6.08
C ARG A 23 17.69 -2.85 6.03
N PHE A 24 17.64 -3.61 7.12
CA PHE A 24 18.26 -4.93 7.25
C PHE A 24 17.25 -6.07 7.14
N TYR A 25 15.98 -5.76 6.89
CA TYR A 25 14.89 -6.68 6.87
C TYR A 25 14.40 -6.98 5.45
N PRO A 26 14.11 -8.22 5.06
CA PRO A 26 14.34 -9.48 5.77
C PRO A 26 15.74 -10.06 5.57
N VAL A 27 16.56 -9.51 4.66
CA VAL A 27 17.92 -9.96 4.35
C VAL A 27 18.81 -8.73 4.16
N PRO A 28 20.04 -8.73 4.71
CA PRO A 28 21.02 -7.70 4.39
C PRO A 28 21.19 -7.55 2.88
N GLY A 29 20.99 -6.33 2.36
CA GLY A 29 21.03 -6.07 0.92
C GLY A 29 19.69 -6.16 0.19
N TYR A 30 18.58 -6.43 0.89
CA TYR A 30 17.24 -6.37 0.29
C TYR A 30 16.92 -4.94 -0.17
N PRO A 31 16.64 -4.70 -1.47
CA PRO A 31 16.63 -3.36 -2.05
C PRO A 31 15.32 -2.60 -1.79
N GLN A 32 14.90 -2.49 -0.53
CA GLN A 32 13.61 -1.88 -0.17
C GLN A 32 13.42 -0.47 -0.75
N ARG A 33 14.47 0.37 -0.71
CA ARG A 33 14.36 1.74 -1.23
C ARG A 33 14.09 1.76 -2.73
N SER A 34 14.77 0.92 -3.50
CA SER A 34 14.54 0.85 -4.95
C SER A 34 13.18 0.25 -5.29
N GLN A 35 12.69 -0.69 -4.48
CA GLN A 35 11.36 -1.26 -4.66
C GLN A 35 10.26 -0.25 -4.31
N ARG A 36 10.39 0.52 -3.22
CA ARG A 36 9.49 1.63 -2.91
C ARG A 36 9.49 2.68 -4.02
N LEU A 37 10.66 3.03 -4.56
CA LEU A 37 10.75 3.93 -5.71
C LEU A 37 9.98 3.39 -6.92
N ARG A 38 10.13 2.09 -7.24
CA ARG A 38 9.36 1.45 -8.32
C ARG A 38 7.85 1.47 -8.04
N ALA A 39 7.43 1.26 -6.78
CA ALA A 39 6.03 1.34 -6.39
C ALA A 39 5.47 2.75 -6.57
N VAL A 40 6.19 3.78 -6.15
CA VAL A 40 5.78 5.18 -6.36
C VAL A 40 5.76 5.53 -7.85
N GLN A 41 6.74 5.09 -8.63
CA GLN A 41 6.74 5.29 -10.10
C GLN A 41 5.54 4.59 -10.78
N ALA A 42 5.14 3.42 -10.29
CA ALA A 42 3.99 2.69 -10.82
C ALA A 42 2.65 3.41 -10.57
N LEU A 43 2.58 4.35 -9.62
CA LEU A 43 1.40 5.21 -9.42
C LEU A 43 1.17 6.19 -10.58
N GLY A 44 2.22 6.57 -11.32
CA GLY A 44 2.11 7.52 -12.43
C GLY A 44 1.72 8.92 -11.98
N LEU A 45 2.18 9.34 -10.80
CA LEU A 45 1.83 10.61 -10.14
C LEU A 45 2.18 11.83 -10.97
N ARG A 46 1.36 12.87 -10.80
CA ARG A 46 1.52 14.20 -11.40
C ARG A 46 1.61 15.26 -10.30
N PRO A 47 2.24 16.40 -10.57
CA PRO A 47 2.18 17.54 -9.66
C PRO A 47 0.73 17.92 -9.33
N GLY A 48 0.43 18.08 -8.05
CA GLY A 48 -0.90 18.42 -7.54
C GLY A 48 -1.74 17.21 -7.12
N ASP A 49 -1.35 15.98 -7.42
CA ASP A 49 -2.13 14.78 -7.09
C ASP A 49 -2.32 14.60 -5.57
N THR A 50 -3.46 14.03 -5.20
CA THR A 50 -3.78 13.57 -3.85
C THR A 50 -3.46 12.07 -3.70
N VAL A 51 -2.58 11.75 -2.76
CA VAL A 51 -2.11 10.37 -2.53
C VAL A 51 -2.45 9.92 -1.11
N VAL A 52 -3.02 8.73 -0.96
CA VAL A 52 -3.19 8.05 0.33
C VAL A 52 -2.14 6.94 0.45
N ASP A 53 -1.31 7.01 1.49
CA ASP A 53 -0.34 5.95 1.85
C ASP A 53 -0.91 5.13 3.01
N ILE A 54 -1.49 3.97 2.71
CA ILE A 54 -2.16 3.06 3.66
C ILE A 54 -1.12 2.22 4.40
N ALA A 55 -1.23 2.20 5.73
CA ALA A 55 -0.26 1.64 6.66
C ALA A 55 1.13 2.24 6.40
N CYS A 56 1.20 3.57 6.43
CA CYS A 56 2.36 4.37 6.06
C CYS A 56 3.57 4.16 7.00
N GLY A 57 3.34 3.62 8.21
CA GLY A 57 4.35 3.40 9.22
C GLY A 57 5.07 4.70 9.60
N THR A 58 6.38 4.71 9.51
CA THR A 58 7.23 5.87 9.80
C THR A 58 7.33 6.87 8.65
N GLY A 59 6.54 6.71 7.57
CA GLY A 59 6.49 7.62 6.43
C GLY A 59 7.68 7.48 5.44
N LEU A 60 8.21 6.27 5.25
CA LEU A 60 9.34 6.02 4.34
C LEU A 60 9.04 6.34 2.87
N ASN A 61 7.75 6.36 2.49
CA ASN A 61 7.33 6.69 1.12
C ASN A 61 7.17 8.20 0.90
N PHE A 62 6.97 9.01 1.95
CA PHE A 62 6.58 10.41 1.81
C PHE A 62 7.55 11.22 0.97
N SER A 63 8.87 11.03 1.14
CA SER A 63 9.86 11.74 0.33
C SER A 63 9.80 11.41 -1.16
N LEU A 64 9.42 10.18 -1.50
CA LEU A 64 9.30 9.74 -2.91
C LEU A 64 7.99 10.26 -3.52
N ILE A 65 6.91 10.26 -2.74
CA ILE A 65 5.61 10.77 -3.16
C ILE A 65 5.69 12.29 -3.32
N GLU A 66 6.25 13.01 -2.32
CA GLU A 66 6.38 14.47 -2.34
C GLU A 66 7.20 14.98 -3.54
N GLN A 67 8.29 14.27 -3.90
CA GLN A 67 9.06 14.58 -5.11
C GLN A 67 8.24 14.46 -6.39
N ALA A 68 7.22 13.62 -6.42
CA ALA A 68 6.38 13.41 -7.60
C ALA A 68 5.20 14.38 -7.65
N VAL A 69 4.50 14.60 -6.51
CA VAL A 69 3.30 15.44 -6.46
C VAL A 69 3.63 16.93 -6.22
N GLY A 70 4.80 17.24 -5.67
CA GLY A 70 5.22 18.59 -5.34
C GLY A 70 4.44 19.18 -4.17
N ARG A 71 4.70 20.46 -3.88
CA ARG A 71 4.09 21.18 -2.73
C ARG A 71 2.59 21.41 -2.87
N ASP A 72 2.08 21.43 -4.09
CA ASP A 72 0.67 21.63 -4.40
C ASP A 72 -0.13 20.32 -4.32
N GLY A 73 0.56 19.16 -4.29
CA GLY A 73 -0.04 17.86 -4.06
C GLY A 73 -0.35 17.63 -2.59
N ARG A 74 -1.15 16.60 -2.30
CA ARG A 74 -1.57 16.23 -0.94
C ARG A 74 -1.20 14.79 -0.63
N ILE A 75 -0.64 14.56 0.56
CA ILE A 75 -0.29 13.24 1.05
C ILE A 75 -1.05 12.96 2.34
N VAL A 76 -1.79 11.86 2.39
CA VAL A 76 -2.49 11.39 3.59
C VAL A 76 -1.85 10.07 4.00
N GLY A 77 -1.08 10.08 5.09
CA GLY A 77 -0.51 8.88 5.68
C GLY A 77 -1.46 8.31 6.72
N VAL A 78 -1.87 7.06 6.55
CA VAL A 78 -2.76 6.35 7.48
C VAL A 78 -2.01 5.22 8.14
N ASP A 79 -2.05 5.11 9.46
CA ASP A 79 -1.48 3.98 10.19
C ASP A 79 -2.26 3.73 11.48
N LEU A 80 -2.35 2.47 11.87
CA LEU A 80 -3.02 2.04 13.10
C LEU A 80 -2.25 2.46 14.35
N THR A 81 -0.90 2.54 14.25
CA THR A 81 0.00 2.60 15.38
C THR A 81 0.46 4.01 15.68
N ASP A 82 0.09 4.52 16.85
CA ASP A 82 0.49 5.86 17.34
C ASP A 82 2.00 6.08 17.36
N ALA A 83 2.77 5.06 17.74
CA ALA A 83 4.23 5.14 17.80
C ALA A 83 4.87 5.23 16.39
N MET A 84 4.28 4.60 15.36
CA MET A 84 4.71 4.76 13.97
C MET A 84 4.40 6.17 13.47
N LEU A 85 3.20 6.66 13.72
CA LEU A 85 2.81 8.03 13.37
C LEU A 85 3.62 9.10 14.09
N ALA A 86 4.10 8.84 15.31
CA ALA A 86 5.02 9.75 16.00
C ALA A 86 6.36 9.89 15.24
N GLN A 87 6.91 8.80 14.70
CA GLN A 87 8.11 8.85 13.86
C GLN A 87 7.83 9.54 12.51
N ALA A 88 6.68 9.26 11.90
CA ALA A 88 6.23 9.93 10.67
C ALA A 88 6.09 11.44 10.87
N ARG A 89 5.49 11.87 12.00
CA ARG A 89 5.35 13.29 12.36
C ARG A 89 6.71 13.96 12.53
N HIS A 90 7.63 13.33 13.25
CA HIS A 90 8.99 13.83 13.40
C HIS A 90 9.69 13.99 12.04
N ARG A 91 9.49 13.05 11.12
CA ARG A 91 10.00 13.15 9.75
C ARG A 91 9.42 14.35 9.00
N ILE A 92 8.10 14.56 9.08
CA ILE A 92 7.40 15.69 8.45
C ILE A 92 7.95 17.02 8.99
N GLU A 93 8.07 17.15 10.30
CA GLU A 93 8.59 18.35 10.97
C GLU A 93 10.05 18.63 10.57
N THR A 94 10.90 17.60 10.55
CA THR A 94 12.33 17.74 10.20
C THR A 94 12.54 18.14 8.75
N THR A 95 11.67 17.66 7.84
CA THR A 95 11.77 17.98 6.40
C THR A 95 11.01 19.25 6.01
N GLY A 96 10.11 19.74 6.87
CA GLY A 96 9.31 20.94 6.63
C GLY A 96 8.20 20.73 5.59
N TRP A 97 7.70 19.51 5.41
CA TRP A 97 6.56 19.26 4.52
C TRP A 97 5.26 19.80 5.13
N SER A 98 4.57 20.66 4.38
CA SER A 98 3.29 21.26 4.79
C SER A 98 2.07 20.57 4.18
N ASN A 99 2.29 19.70 3.21
CA ASN A 99 1.26 19.03 2.42
C ASN A 99 1.04 17.55 2.82
N VAL A 100 1.65 17.11 3.93
CA VAL A 100 1.49 15.77 4.49
C VAL A 100 0.63 15.82 5.74
N SER A 101 -0.44 15.05 5.77
CA SER A 101 -1.31 14.85 6.93
C SER A 101 -1.27 13.40 7.41
N LEU A 102 -1.45 13.19 8.71
CA LEU A 102 -1.44 11.86 9.33
C LEU A 102 -2.78 11.57 9.96
N VAL A 103 -3.29 10.36 9.74
CA VAL A 103 -4.53 9.85 10.33
C VAL A 103 -4.20 8.56 11.07
N GLN A 104 -4.57 8.50 12.36
CA GLN A 104 -4.52 7.25 13.11
C GLN A 104 -5.85 6.52 12.92
N ALA A 105 -5.82 5.44 12.14
CA ALA A 105 -7.00 4.62 11.88
C ALA A 105 -6.58 3.19 11.53
N ASP A 106 -7.50 2.26 11.76
CA ASP A 106 -7.46 0.95 11.12
C ASP A 106 -7.73 1.12 9.62
N ALA A 107 -6.92 0.47 8.78
CA ALA A 107 -7.10 0.52 7.33
C ALA A 107 -8.49 0.03 6.90
N ALA A 108 -9.06 -0.95 7.63
CA ALA A 108 -10.38 -1.51 7.35
C ALA A 108 -11.53 -0.54 7.70
N GLU A 109 -11.31 0.37 8.65
CA GLU A 109 -12.29 1.36 9.11
C GLU A 109 -12.02 2.77 8.56
N PHE A 110 -10.97 2.93 7.75
CA PHE A 110 -10.58 4.23 7.24
C PHE A 110 -11.55 4.74 6.16
N ASP A 111 -12.13 5.90 6.43
CA ASP A 111 -12.93 6.62 5.45
C ASP A 111 -12.02 7.33 4.45
N PHE A 112 -11.89 6.76 3.26
CA PHE A 112 -11.09 7.37 2.20
C PHE A 112 -11.68 8.71 1.78
N PRO A 113 -10.84 9.75 1.56
CA PRO A 113 -11.31 10.99 0.94
C PRO A 113 -11.93 10.69 -0.43
N THR A 114 -12.85 11.53 -0.86
CA THR A 114 -13.34 11.49 -2.24
C THR A 114 -12.28 12.01 -3.20
N GLU A 115 -12.25 11.46 -4.41
CA GLU A 115 -11.35 11.91 -5.48
C GLU A 115 -9.85 11.80 -5.13
N VAL A 116 -9.44 10.60 -4.69
CA VAL A 116 -8.04 10.27 -4.50
C VAL A 116 -7.40 9.89 -5.84
N ASP A 117 -6.30 10.53 -6.21
CA ASP A 117 -5.62 10.25 -7.48
C ASP A 117 -4.78 8.97 -7.41
N ALA A 118 -4.24 8.65 -6.23
CA ALA A 118 -3.47 7.43 -6.05
C ALA A 118 -3.53 6.88 -4.62
N ILE A 119 -3.48 5.56 -4.51
CA ILE A 119 -3.36 4.85 -3.23
C ILE A 119 -2.12 3.97 -3.28
N LEU A 120 -1.32 4.03 -2.24
CA LEU A 120 -0.11 3.23 -2.06
C LEU A 120 -0.21 2.41 -0.77
N SER A 121 0.24 1.17 -0.82
CA SER A 121 0.61 0.42 0.38
C SER A 121 1.91 -0.33 0.16
N THR A 122 2.82 -0.29 1.14
CA THR A 122 4.11 -0.96 1.01
C THR A 122 4.47 -1.76 2.25
N TYR A 123 4.62 -3.09 2.09
CA TYR A 123 5.02 -4.04 3.12
C TYR A 123 4.08 -4.08 4.34
N ALA A 124 2.79 -3.92 4.11
CA ALA A 124 1.81 -3.82 5.18
C ALA A 124 0.46 -4.49 4.87
N MET A 125 -0.04 -4.41 3.63
CA MET A 125 -1.38 -4.88 3.28
C MET A 125 -1.59 -6.36 3.60
N SER A 126 -0.55 -7.19 3.45
CA SER A 126 -0.60 -8.61 3.80
C SER A 126 -0.76 -8.88 5.30
N GLN A 127 -0.57 -7.87 6.16
CA GLN A 127 -0.81 -7.95 7.60
C GLN A 127 -2.24 -7.59 7.99
N VAL A 128 -3.00 -6.93 7.09
CA VAL A 128 -4.39 -6.55 7.32
C VAL A 128 -5.29 -7.76 7.05
N PRO A 129 -6.06 -8.25 8.05
CA PRO A 129 -6.95 -9.39 7.85
C PRO A 129 -8.00 -9.14 6.76
N GLU A 130 -8.56 -7.94 6.74
CA GLU A 130 -9.63 -7.48 5.86
C GLU A 130 -9.07 -6.79 4.59
N CYS A 131 -7.86 -7.18 4.13
CA CYS A 131 -7.16 -6.54 3.01
C CYS A 131 -8.01 -6.46 1.72
N GLY A 132 -8.90 -7.42 1.48
CA GLY A 132 -9.82 -7.40 0.35
C GLY A 132 -10.81 -6.25 0.42
N ASP A 133 -11.42 -6.04 1.58
CA ASP A 133 -12.39 -4.96 1.81
C ASP A 133 -11.72 -3.58 1.73
N VAL A 134 -10.52 -3.45 2.30
CA VAL A 134 -9.72 -2.23 2.20
C VAL A 134 -9.45 -1.87 0.74
N ILE A 135 -9.10 -2.86 -0.09
CA ILE A 135 -8.86 -2.66 -1.53
C ILE A 135 -10.15 -2.22 -2.23
N ALA A 136 -11.27 -2.87 -1.96
CA ALA A 136 -12.55 -2.53 -2.56
C ALA A 136 -12.99 -1.09 -2.19
N HIS A 137 -12.91 -0.71 -0.92
CA HIS A 137 -13.26 0.63 -0.44
C HIS A 137 -12.35 1.71 -1.06
N GLY A 138 -11.03 1.48 -1.06
CA GLY A 138 -10.11 2.45 -1.63
C GLY A 138 -10.24 2.57 -3.16
N ALA A 139 -10.48 1.47 -3.87
CA ALA A 139 -10.73 1.50 -5.31
C ALA A 139 -11.99 2.33 -5.65
N ALA A 140 -13.04 2.26 -4.81
CA ALA A 140 -14.23 3.08 -4.95
C ALA A 140 -13.96 4.58 -4.71
N ALA A 141 -12.95 4.92 -3.90
CA ALA A 141 -12.57 6.30 -3.60
C ALA A 141 -11.61 6.93 -4.63
N LEU A 142 -10.95 6.11 -5.45
CA LEU A 142 -10.06 6.62 -6.49
C LEU A 142 -10.82 7.52 -7.48
N SER A 143 -10.19 8.58 -7.93
CA SER A 143 -10.61 9.34 -9.11
C SER A 143 -10.58 8.45 -10.36
N ARG A 144 -11.31 8.83 -11.41
CA ARG A 144 -11.26 8.12 -12.69
C ARG A 144 -9.83 8.13 -13.25
N GLY A 145 -9.31 6.96 -13.57
CA GLY A 145 -7.92 6.78 -13.98
C GLY A 145 -6.92 6.84 -12.84
N GLY A 146 -7.37 7.09 -11.62
CA GLY A 146 -6.57 6.99 -10.40
C GLY A 146 -6.04 5.58 -10.21
N ARG A 147 -4.90 5.43 -9.53
CA ARG A 147 -4.19 4.16 -9.44
C ARG A 147 -3.97 3.69 -8.02
N TRP A 148 -4.10 2.38 -7.82
CA TRP A 148 -3.67 1.72 -6.59
C TRP A 148 -2.44 0.85 -6.85
N VAL A 149 -1.44 1.01 -6.00
CA VAL A 149 -0.23 0.19 -6.03
C VAL A 149 -0.02 -0.48 -4.68
N VAL A 150 0.19 -1.79 -4.71
CA VAL A 150 0.57 -2.60 -3.55
C VAL A 150 1.94 -3.22 -3.82
N LEU A 151 2.89 -2.95 -2.92
CA LEU A 151 4.19 -3.62 -2.85
C LEU A 151 4.22 -4.40 -1.54
N ASP A 152 4.26 -5.73 -1.60
CA ASP A 152 4.24 -6.53 -0.37
C ASP A 152 4.99 -7.85 -0.50
N LEU A 153 5.07 -8.57 0.60
CA LEU A 153 5.71 -9.87 0.68
C LEU A 153 4.73 -10.98 0.30
N LYS A 154 5.27 -12.04 -0.27
CA LYS A 154 4.56 -13.31 -0.52
C LYS A 154 5.45 -14.49 -0.18
N ALA A 155 4.86 -15.64 0.10
CA ALA A 155 5.61 -16.87 0.11
C ALA A 155 5.92 -17.30 -1.33
N PRO A 156 7.15 -17.72 -1.65
CA PRO A 156 7.47 -18.21 -2.99
C PRO A 156 6.77 -19.54 -3.26
N ASP A 157 6.18 -19.68 -4.45
CA ASP A 157 5.31 -20.82 -4.80
C ASP A 157 6.06 -22.16 -4.89
N ASN A 158 7.36 -22.12 -5.21
CA ASN A 158 8.16 -23.31 -5.55
C ASN A 158 9.25 -23.64 -4.52
N VAL A 159 9.21 -23.07 -3.32
CA VAL A 159 10.21 -23.34 -2.28
C VAL A 159 9.63 -24.28 -1.24
N PRO A 160 10.20 -25.47 -1.03
CA PRO A 160 9.80 -26.35 0.05
C PRO A 160 9.82 -25.62 1.39
N ARG A 161 8.79 -25.83 2.24
CA ARG A 161 8.61 -25.13 3.53
C ARG A 161 9.86 -25.15 4.40
N TRP A 162 10.63 -26.23 4.40
CA TRP A 162 11.88 -26.37 5.17
C TRP A 162 13.03 -25.47 4.66
N LEU A 163 13.01 -25.10 3.37
CA LEU A 163 13.99 -24.18 2.77
C LEU A 163 13.59 -22.71 2.98
N ALA A 164 12.28 -22.44 3.11
CA ALA A 164 11.75 -21.09 3.38
C ALA A 164 11.96 -20.67 4.85
N GLN A 165 12.01 -21.63 5.77
CA GLN A 165 12.10 -21.38 7.22
C GLN A 165 13.25 -20.47 7.68
N PRO A 166 14.49 -20.57 7.16
CA PRO A 166 15.58 -19.68 7.61
C PRO A 166 15.36 -18.20 7.21
N GLY A 167 14.84 -17.95 6.00
CA GLY A 167 14.52 -16.59 5.53
C GLY A 167 13.32 -16.01 6.26
N VAL A 168 12.36 -16.86 6.58
CA VAL A 168 11.12 -16.56 7.27
C VAL A 168 11.34 -16.33 8.78
N ALA A 169 12.33 -16.99 9.40
CA ALA A 169 12.68 -16.78 10.81
C ALA A 169 13.14 -15.34 11.10
N LEU A 170 13.66 -14.63 10.11
CA LEU A 170 14.06 -13.23 10.20
C LEU A 170 12.85 -12.28 10.24
N VAL A 171 11.67 -12.73 9.77
CA VAL A 171 10.39 -11.99 9.75
C VAL A 171 9.59 -12.16 11.05
N ARG A 172 10.01 -13.09 11.91
CA ARG A 172 9.33 -13.51 13.14
C ARG A 172 8.86 -12.44 14.13
N PRO A 173 9.45 -11.22 14.24
CA PRO A 173 8.97 -10.26 15.21
C PRO A 173 7.56 -9.73 14.95
N PHE A 174 7.03 -9.88 13.73
CA PHE A 174 5.84 -9.12 13.30
C PHE A 174 4.59 -9.97 12.98
N ALA A 175 4.70 -11.30 12.84
CA ALA A 175 3.54 -12.17 12.63
C ALA A 175 3.86 -13.63 12.98
N SER A 176 2.82 -14.40 13.31
CA SER A 176 2.83 -15.86 13.23
C SER A 176 2.93 -16.24 11.75
N ILE A 177 4.11 -16.66 11.33
CA ILE A 177 4.44 -16.93 9.92
C ILE A 177 3.60 -18.09 9.36
N ASP A 178 3.36 -19.11 10.18
CA ASP A 178 2.54 -20.25 9.76
C ASP A 178 1.10 -19.82 9.48
N GLU A 179 0.55 -18.91 10.27
CA GLU A 179 -0.76 -18.32 10.07
C GLU A 179 -0.79 -17.44 8.81
N TRP A 180 0.21 -16.58 8.61
CA TRP A 180 0.34 -15.72 7.44
C TRP A 180 0.48 -16.54 6.15
N ILE A 181 1.34 -17.59 6.14
CA ILE A 181 1.48 -18.51 5.01
C ILE A 181 0.17 -19.27 4.77
N GLY A 182 -0.52 -19.70 5.84
CA GLY A 182 -1.78 -20.43 5.74
C GLY A 182 -2.92 -19.58 5.16
N ARG A 183 -2.95 -18.29 5.48
CA ARG A 183 -3.95 -17.32 5.05
C ARG A 183 -3.76 -16.86 3.60
N ARG A 184 -2.53 -16.94 3.08
CA ARG A 184 -2.16 -16.56 1.70
C ARG A 184 -2.65 -15.16 1.29
N PRO A 185 -2.36 -14.10 2.06
CA PRO A 185 -2.95 -12.78 1.85
C PRO A 185 -2.65 -12.18 0.47
N TRP A 186 -1.55 -12.56 -0.16
CA TRP A 186 -1.22 -12.12 -1.53
C TRP A 186 -2.24 -12.60 -2.58
N GLU A 187 -2.91 -13.73 -2.37
CA GLU A 187 -3.98 -14.21 -3.26
C GLU A 187 -5.25 -13.39 -3.05
N THR A 188 -5.61 -13.10 -1.80
CA THR A 188 -6.75 -12.23 -1.48
C THR A 188 -6.53 -10.82 -2.05
N ILE A 189 -5.32 -10.25 -1.87
CA ILE A 189 -4.95 -8.94 -2.44
C ILE A 189 -5.09 -8.96 -3.95
N ARG A 190 -4.56 -10.00 -4.61
CA ARG A 190 -4.63 -10.14 -6.06
C ARG A 190 -6.07 -10.20 -6.55
N ALA A 191 -6.89 -11.09 -5.97
CA ALA A 191 -8.29 -11.24 -6.33
C ALA A 191 -9.07 -9.94 -6.14
N ALA A 192 -8.90 -9.26 -5.01
CA ALA A 192 -9.58 -7.99 -4.75
C ALA A 192 -9.17 -6.87 -5.73
N MET A 193 -7.89 -6.83 -6.13
CA MET A 193 -7.43 -5.88 -7.14
C MET A 193 -7.94 -6.23 -8.54
N GLU A 194 -8.05 -7.52 -8.90
CA GLU A 194 -8.63 -7.99 -10.16
C GLU A 194 -10.12 -7.64 -10.27
N ASP A 195 -10.86 -7.74 -9.14
CA ASP A 195 -12.29 -7.44 -9.10
C ASP A 195 -12.58 -5.93 -9.12
N ALA A 196 -11.76 -5.12 -8.46
CA ALA A 196 -12.04 -3.70 -8.22
C ALA A 196 -11.37 -2.74 -9.21
N LEU A 197 -10.34 -3.18 -9.93
CA LEU A 197 -9.50 -2.34 -10.79
C LEU A 197 -9.35 -2.92 -12.18
N THR A 198 -9.07 -2.04 -13.14
CA THR A 198 -8.71 -2.39 -14.52
C THR A 198 -7.20 -2.29 -14.73
N ASP A 199 -6.71 -2.82 -15.86
CA ASP A 199 -5.30 -2.75 -16.25
C ASP A 199 -4.33 -3.26 -15.17
N LEU A 200 -4.74 -4.30 -14.45
CA LEU A 200 -3.93 -4.86 -13.38
C LEU A 200 -2.64 -5.46 -13.93
N SER A 201 -1.52 -4.98 -13.42
CA SER A 201 -0.20 -5.55 -13.59
C SER A 201 0.26 -6.22 -12.29
N TRP A 202 0.84 -7.42 -12.40
CA TRP A 202 1.41 -8.16 -11.28
C TRP A 202 2.83 -8.59 -11.62
N SER A 203 3.80 -8.18 -10.79
CA SER A 203 5.20 -8.52 -10.98
C SER A 203 5.78 -9.13 -9.71
N GLU A 204 6.36 -10.31 -9.82
CA GLU A 204 7.10 -10.91 -8.71
C GLU A 204 8.49 -10.31 -8.60
N LEU A 205 8.93 -10.10 -7.39
CA LEU A 205 10.20 -9.50 -7.04
C LEU A 205 11.01 -10.45 -6.14
N CYS A 206 12.32 -10.26 -6.11
CA CYS A 206 13.20 -10.95 -5.18
C CYS A 206 12.97 -12.48 -5.15
N PHE A 207 13.03 -13.11 -6.32
CA PHE A 207 12.83 -14.57 -6.47
C PHE A 207 11.47 -15.07 -5.94
N GLY A 208 10.41 -14.26 -6.11
CA GLY A 208 9.05 -14.62 -5.70
C GLY A 208 8.76 -14.42 -4.20
N THR A 209 9.63 -13.71 -3.46
CA THR A 209 9.39 -13.41 -2.04
C THR A 209 8.66 -12.09 -1.80
N ALA A 210 8.46 -11.31 -2.86
CA ALA A 210 7.68 -10.10 -2.85
C ALA A 210 6.94 -9.94 -4.18
N PHE A 211 5.97 -9.05 -4.21
CA PHE A 211 5.25 -8.66 -5.42
C PHE A 211 5.01 -7.17 -5.47
N LEU A 212 4.87 -6.66 -6.69
CA LEU A 212 4.38 -5.33 -7.00
C LEU A 212 3.13 -5.49 -7.87
N ALA A 213 2.00 -5.04 -7.37
CA ALA A 213 0.73 -5.00 -8.08
C ALA A 213 0.32 -3.55 -8.32
N ALA A 214 -0.20 -3.25 -9.49
CA ALA A 214 -0.72 -1.92 -9.83
C ALA A 214 -1.94 -2.07 -10.75
N GLY A 215 -3.02 -1.36 -10.41
CA GLY A 215 -4.24 -1.29 -11.20
C GLY A 215 -4.81 0.11 -11.22
N SER A 216 -5.74 0.39 -12.11
CA SER A 216 -6.38 1.69 -12.30
C SER A 216 -7.88 1.60 -12.05
N ARG A 217 -8.50 2.66 -11.52
CA ARG A 217 -9.96 2.78 -11.60
C ARG A 217 -10.34 3.04 -13.05
N GLY A 218 -11.16 2.15 -13.63
CA GLY A 218 -11.61 2.26 -15.02
C GLY A 218 -12.24 3.62 -15.32
N ALA A 219 -12.01 4.14 -16.52
CA ALA A 219 -12.87 5.18 -17.06
C ALA A 219 -14.25 4.57 -17.31
N GLU A 220 -15.34 5.27 -16.94
CA GLU A 220 -16.66 4.87 -17.42
C GLU A 220 -16.61 4.83 -18.95
N THR A 221 -16.93 3.70 -19.54
CA THR A 221 -17.30 3.67 -20.95
C THR A 221 -18.50 4.59 -21.09
N VAL A 222 -18.31 5.72 -21.77
CA VAL A 222 -19.46 6.54 -22.22
C VAL A 222 -20.28 5.62 -23.10
N ASP A 223 -21.48 5.29 -22.62
CA ASP A 223 -22.43 4.50 -23.39
C ASP A 223 -22.74 5.29 -24.66
N GLU A 224 -22.19 4.88 -25.82
CA GLU A 224 -22.41 5.50 -27.12
C GLU A 224 -23.90 5.49 -27.51
N ALA A 225 -24.74 4.78 -26.75
CA ALA A 225 -26.19 4.73 -26.98
C ALA A 225 -26.92 6.06 -26.66
N GLN A 226 -26.28 7.04 -26.02
CA GLN A 226 -26.89 8.34 -25.73
C GLN A 226 -26.56 9.43 -26.77
N LEU A 227 -25.80 9.13 -27.82
CA LEU A 227 -25.43 10.08 -28.88
C LEU A 227 -26.34 10.02 -30.12
N GLU A 228 -27.37 9.18 -30.12
CA GLU A 228 -28.39 9.25 -31.15
C GLU A 228 -29.35 10.42 -30.83
N LEU A 229 -28.97 11.62 -31.26
CA LEU A 229 -29.91 12.74 -31.43
C LEU A 229 -30.96 12.32 -32.48
N PRO A 230 -32.25 12.45 -32.19
CA PRO A 230 -33.26 12.22 -33.21
C PRO A 230 -33.09 13.27 -34.31
N LEU A 231 -32.76 12.81 -35.51
CA LEU A 231 -32.85 13.63 -36.70
C LEU A 231 -34.32 14.08 -36.84
N SER A 232 -34.59 15.33 -36.48
CA SER A 232 -35.87 15.98 -36.74
C SER A 232 -36.10 16.05 -38.24
N SER A 233 -36.96 15.18 -38.76
CA SER A 233 -37.59 15.33 -40.07
C SER A 233 -38.56 16.50 -39.98
N GLY A 234 -38.21 17.59 -40.62
CA GLY A 234 -39.09 18.70 -41.03
C GLY A 234 -39.22 18.73 -42.52
#